data_7abfdd6fa9fd9ee6a83006b45c224fda
#
_entry.id   7abfdd6fa9fd9ee6a83006b45c224fda
#
_cell.length_a   1.000
_cell.length_b   1.000
_cell.length_c   1.000
_cell.angle_alpha   90.00
_cell.angle_beta   90.00
_cell.angle_gamma   90.00
#
_symmetry.space_group_name_H-M   'P 1'
#
loop_
_entity.id
_entity.type
_entity.pdbx_description
1 polymer ?
#
loop_
_entity_poly.entity_id
_entity_poly.type
_entity_poly.pdbx_seq_one_letter_code
_entity_poly.pdbx_strand_id
1 'polypeptide(L)'
;MSSTVEVPIRKSISAVICTRNEGVRIAKCLEGLLWCDEILVIDRFSTDDTEEIACRYAKVQFIQRDEWVNSNMNFGLEAAKGDWTIRMDADEVVSPEMAEEILLMLANDNPEYGGYLAPNRVFFFGKWIQFGVAYDHRFAKVRPGYGFRKVLFRKGTARFECLKQHEDFVTEGKYGILKGHYDHFSHPTVSRWIEKMNWYTDIDTGLTDVLAPNFKLPHPAKTLIALIKIFFDLYIMRKGYKDGVYGFITCSLNTFYVLVERCKIWEKHYRAARPDQIVKY
;
A
#
# COMPACT_ATOMS: atom_id res chain seq x y z
N MET A 1 50.05 0.20 20.36
CA MET A 1 49.15 -0.76 19.70
C MET A 1 47.84 -0.06 19.46
N SER A 2 47.63 0.42 18.24
CA SER A 2 46.36 1.08 17.86
C SER A 2 45.33 -0.01 17.56
N SER A 3 44.37 -0.19 18.43
CA SER A 3 43.20 -1.04 18.15
C SER A 3 42.33 -0.31 17.13
N THR A 4 42.46 -0.71 15.87
CA THR A 4 41.46 -0.38 14.86
C THR A 4 40.14 -1.03 15.32
N VAL A 5 39.19 -0.23 15.79
CA VAL A 5 37.82 -0.65 16.00
C VAL A 5 37.27 -0.97 14.62
N GLU A 6 37.21 -2.27 14.27
CA GLU A 6 36.46 -2.72 13.10
C GLU A 6 35.00 -2.33 13.33
N VAL A 7 34.54 -1.33 12.61
CA VAL A 7 33.11 -1.02 12.53
C VAL A 7 32.45 -2.24 11.91
N PRO A 8 31.54 -2.94 12.59
CA PRO A 8 30.89 -4.12 12.02
C PRO A 8 30.21 -3.71 10.71
N ILE A 9 30.56 -4.43 9.62
CA ILE A 9 29.97 -4.21 8.29
C ILE A 9 28.49 -4.54 8.42
N ARG A 10 27.66 -3.49 8.43
CA ARG A 10 26.20 -3.70 8.44
C ARG A 10 25.73 -4.36 7.14
N LYS A 11 24.65 -5.11 7.20
CA LYS A 11 23.95 -5.61 6.02
C LYS A 11 23.49 -4.46 5.14
N SER A 12 23.55 -4.65 3.83
CA SER A 12 23.12 -3.67 2.84
C SER A 12 21.59 -3.65 2.69
N ILE A 13 21.04 -2.49 2.28
CA ILE A 13 19.62 -2.32 2.09
C ILE A 13 19.30 -1.54 0.82
N SER A 14 18.35 -2.08 0.05
CA SER A 14 17.75 -1.42 -1.11
C SER A 14 16.36 -0.93 -0.79
N ALA A 15 15.97 0.23 -1.32
CA ALA A 15 14.57 0.65 -1.35
C ALA A 15 13.95 0.32 -2.72
N VAL A 16 12.70 -0.15 -2.73
CA VAL A 16 11.91 -0.39 -3.95
C VAL A 16 10.62 0.39 -3.87
N ILE A 17 10.37 1.23 -4.88
CA ILE A 17 9.20 2.10 -5.00
C ILE A 17 8.53 1.82 -6.33
N CYS A 18 7.24 1.46 -6.32
CA CYS A 18 6.42 1.45 -7.53
C CYS A 18 5.65 2.75 -7.63
N THR A 19 5.68 3.40 -8.80
CA THR A 19 5.08 4.73 -8.98
C THR A 19 4.34 4.88 -10.31
N ARG A 20 3.38 5.82 -10.33
CA ARG A 20 2.74 6.36 -11.53
C ARG A 20 2.10 7.71 -11.21
N ASN A 21 2.58 8.78 -11.86
CA ASN A 21 2.08 10.15 -11.68
C ASN A 21 2.07 10.60 -10.21
N GLU A 22 3.25 10.55 -9.59
CA GLU A 22 3.46 10.90 -8.18
C GLU A 22 4.45 12.07 -7.99
N GLY A 23 4.66 12.90 -9.01
CA GLY A 23 5.60 14.03 -8.98
C GLY A 23 5.47 14.92 -7.75
N VAL A 24 4.23 15.19 -7.30
CA VAL A 24 3.98 16.01 -6.09
C VAL A 24 4.52 15.39 -4.79
N ARG A 25 4.68 14.06 -4.71
CA ARG A 25 4.95 13.35 -3.46
C ARG A 25 6.27 12.58 -3.44
N ILE A 26 6.74 12.14 -4.60
CA ILE A 26 7.91 11.26 -4.72
C ILE A 26 9.18 11.85 -4.08
N ALA A 27 9.37 13.17 -4.13
CA ALA A 27 10.51 13.83 -3.51
C ALA A 27 10.63 13.53 -2.01
N LYS A 28 9.54 13.68 -1.25
CA LYS A 28 9.51 13.38 0.19
C LYS A 28 9.72 11.91 0.50
N CYS A 29 9.16 11.01 -0.33
CA CYS A 29 9.40 9.58 -0.21
C CYS A 29 10.90 9.27 -0.36
N LEU A 30 11.53 9.80 -1.41
CA LEU A 30 12.96 9.59 -1.68
C LEU A 30 13.85 10.18 -0.58
N GLU A 31 13.55 11.39 -0.10
CA GLU A 31 14.27 12.02 1.03
C GLU A 31 14.25 11.12 2.28
N GLY A 32 13.10 10.50 2.59
CA GLY A 32 12.96 9.54 3.68
C GLY A 32 13.75 8.22 3.49
N LEU A 33 14.32 7.98 2.31
CA LEU A 33 15.02 6.73 1.95
C LEU A 33 16.50 6.94 1.59
N LEU A 34 17.04 8.17 1.67
CA LEU A 34 18.44 8.46 1.32
C LEU A 34 19.48 7.72 2.19
N TRP A 35 19.07 7.16 3.31
CA TRP A 35 19.89 6.31 4.17
C TRP A 35 20.06 4.89 3.61
N CYS A 36 19.25 4.45 2.62
CA CYS A 36 19.43 3.20 1.89
C CYS A 36 20.68 3.26 1.00
N ASP A 37 21.24 2.09 0.66
CA ASP A 37 22.44 1.99 -0.19
C ASP A 37 22.11 2.22 -1.66
N GLU A 38 20.91 1.78 -2.10
CA GLU A 38 20.33 2.07 -3.42
C GLU A 38 18.82 2.29 -3.33
N ILE A 39 18.24 2.95 -4.33
CA ILE A 39 16.81 3.16 -4.46
C ILE A 39 16.39 2.81 -5.88
N LEU A 40 15.51 1.82 -6.04
CA LEU A 40 14.91 1.45 -7.32
C LEU A 40 13.51 2.06 -7.40
N VAL A 41 13.29 2.90 -8.41
CA VAL A 41 11.96 3.45 -8.74
C VAL A 41 11.46 2.75 -9.99
N ILE A 42 10.40 1.94 -9.84
CA ILE A 42 9.77 1.21 -10.93
C ILE A 42 8.54 2.02 -11.37
N ASP A 43 8.68 2.73 -12.46
CA ASP A 43 7.68 3.66 -12.96
C ASP A 43 6.80 3.05 -14.06
N ARG A 44 5.51 3.29 -13.96
CA ARG A 44 4.52 2.84 -14.95
C ARG A 44 4.24 3.93 -15.99
N PHE A 45 5.29 4.42 -16.65
CA PHE A 45 5.22 5.46 -17.68
C PHE A 45 4.43 6.70 -17.19
N SER A 46 4.92 7.35 -16.15
CA SER A 46 4.40 8.63 -15.66
C SER A 46 4.45 9.68 -16.75
N THR A 47 3.44 10.55 -16.77
CA THR A 47 3.29 11.64 -17.73
C THR A 47 3.44 13.02 -17.09
N ASP A 48 3.68 13.05 -15.79
CA ASP A 48 3.99 14.24 -15.00
C ASP A 48 5.51 14.33 -14.74
N ASP A 49 5.93 15.19 -13.83
CA ASP A 49 7.33 15.44 -13.47
C ASP A 49 7.96 14.37 -12.55
N THR A 50 7.31 13.20 -12.37
CA THR A 50 7.81 12.10 -11.52
C THR A 50 9.22 11.68 -11.87
N GLU A 51 9.51 11.43 -13.16
CA GLU A 51 10.83 11.00 -13.64
C GLU A 51 11.88 12.09 -13.41
N GLU A 52 11.58 13.32 -13.80
CA GLU A 52 12.49 14.45 -13.64
C GLU A 52 12.90 14.64 -12.18
N ILE A 53 11.93 14.55 -11.25
CA ILE A 53 12.18 14.70 -9.82
C ILE A 53 13.00 13.52 -9.28
N ALA A 54 12.64 12.29 -9.64
CA ALA A 54 13.31 11.09 -9.16
C ALA A 54 14.78 11.04 -9.61
N CYS A 55 15.07 11.41 -10.85
CA CYS A 55 16.43 11.39 -11.41
C CYS A 55 17.37 12.46 -10.82
N ARG A 56 16.88 13.42 -10.01
CA ARG A 56 17.74 14.36 -9.27
C ARG A 56 18.51 13.70 -8.13
N TYR A 57 18.10 12.52 -7.68
CA TYR A 57 18.68 11.80 -6.56
C TYR A 57 19.72 10.78 -7.05
N ALA A 58 20.98 10.97 -6.70
CA ALA A 58 22.10 10.16 -7.22
C ALA A 58 22.00 8.65 -6.91
N LYS A 59 21.28 8.25 -5.86
CA LYS A 59 21.07 6.85 -5.48
C LYS A 59 19.93 6.17 -6.21
N VAL A 60 19.13 6.93 -6.99
CA VAL A 60 17.95 6.42 -7.68
C VAL A 60 18.34 5.75 -9.00
N GLN A 61 17.86 4.54 -9.19
CA GLN A 61 17.81 3.86 -10.47
C GLN A 61 16.34 3.91 -10.93
N PHE A 62 16.06 4.70 -11.97
CA PHE A 62 14.73 4.87 -12.51
C PHE A 62 14.50 3.87 -13.65
N ILE A 63 13.48 3.03 -13.54
CA ILE A 63 13.18 1.95 -14.48
C ILE A 63 11.72 2.06 -14.92
N GLN A 64 11.49 2.22 -16.21
CA GLN A 64 10.13 2.24 -16.77
C GLN A 64 9.66 0.83 -17.12
N ARG A 65 8.48 0.45 -16.58
CA ARG A 65 7.89 -0.86 -16.82
C ARG A 65 6.37 -0.83 -16.68
N ASP A 66 5.65 -1.07 -17.78
CA ASP A 66 4.18 -1.05 -17.81
C ASP A 66 3.59 -2.44 -17.50
N GLU A 67 3.82 -2.88 -16.28
CA GLU A 67 3.25 -4.10 -15.76
C GLU A 67 2.34 -3.80 -14.56
N TRP A 68 1.60 -4.78 -14.11
CA TRP A 68 0.81 -4.68 -12.89
C TRP A 68 1.68 -4.36 -11.68
N VAL A 69 1.14 -3.58 -10.71
CA VAL A 69 1.92 -3.09 -9.56
C VAL A 69 2.61 -4.20 -8.77
N ASN A 70 1.94 -5.34 -8.56
CA ASN A 70 2.53 -6.47 -7.85
C ASN A 70 3.65 -7.14 -8.67
N SER A 71 3.51 -7.23 -9.99
CA SER A 71 4.56 -7.70 -10.90
C SER A 71 5.76 -6.76 -10.91
N ASN A 72 5.53 -5.44 -10.92
CA ASN A 72 6.59 -4.44 -10.82
C ASN A 72 7.29 -4.49 -9.46
N MET A 73 6.55 -4.73 -8.38
CA MET A 73 7.14 -4.90 -7.05
C MET A 73 8.02 -6.16 -6.99
N ASN A 74 7.55 -7.30 -7.52
CA ASN A 74 8.37 -8.52 -7.61
C ASN A 74 9.65 -8.28 -8.41
N PHE A 75 9.55 -7.62 -9.57
CA PHE A 75 10.72 -7.24 -10.36
C PHE A 75 11.69 -6.38 -9.54
N GLY A 76 11.17 -5.37 -8.80
CA GLY A 76 12.01 -4.53 -7.96
C GLY A 76 12.69 -5.30 -6.83
N LEU A 77 11.97 -6.24 -6.17
CA LEU A 77 12.53 -7.11 -5.12
C LEU A 77 13.63 -8.03 -5.65
N GLU A 78 13.51 -8.54 -6.88
CA GLU A 78 14.51 -9.39 -7.54
C GLU A 78 15.73 -8.58 -7.99
N ALA A 79 15.52 -7.38 -8.55
CA ALA A 79 16.56 -6.49 -9.05
C ALA A 79 17.37 -5.84 -7.91
N ALA A 80 16.81 -5.69 -6.73
CA ALA A 80 17.46 -5.11 -5.57
C ALA A 80 18.73 -5.87 -5.18
N LYS A 81 19.83 -5.13 -4.95
CA LYS A 81 21.14 -5.73 -4.65
C LYS A 81 21.39 -5.93 -3.16
N GLY A 82 20.65 -5.19 -2.30
CA GLY A 82 20.79 -5.25 -0.86
C GLY A 82 20.49 -6.61 -0.25
N ASP A 83 21.10 -6.93 0.89
CA ASP A 83 20.75 -8.11 1.72
C ASP A 83 19.31 -8.01 2.24
N TRP A 84 18.83 -6.79 2.39
CA TRP A 84 17.47 -6.44 2.79
C TRP A 84 16.84 -5.46 1.79
N THR A 85 15.52 -5.51 1.69
CA THR A 85 14.76 -4.59 0.84
C THR A 85 13.63 -3.95 1.64
N ILE A 86 13.57 -2.62 1.64
CA ILE A 86 12.39 -1.89 2.11
C ILE A 86 11.50 -1.53 0.91
N ARG A 87 10.21 -1.91 0.98
CA ARG A 87 9.21 -1.50 -0.03
C ARG A 87 8.42 -0.32 0.49
N MET A 88 8.28 0.71 -0.34
CA MET A 88 7.46 1.89 -0.05
C MET A 88 6.62 2.25 -1.28
N ASP A 89 5.47 2.87 -1.05
CA ASP A 89 4.71 3.53 -2.10
C ASP A 89 5.19 5.00 -2.19
N ALA A 90 5.07 5.64 -3.35
CA ALA A 90 5.59 6.99 -3.57
C ALA A 90 4.88 8.08 -2.71
N ASP A 91 3.76 7.74 -2.09
CA ASP A 91 3.02 8.57 -1.13
C ASP A 91 3.29 8.19 0.34
N GLU A 92 4.36 7.42 0.59
CA GLU A 92 4.79 7.00 1.93
C GLU A 92 6.13 7.62 2.30
N VAL A 93 6.30 8.02 3.57
CA VAL A 93 7.51 8.67 4.08
C VAL A 93 7.97 7.97 5.35
N VAL A 94 9.17 7.40 5.32
CA VAL A 94 9.79 6.73 6.48
C VAL A 94 10.16 7.77 7.53
N SER A 95 9.81 7.51 8.81
CA SER A 95 10.24 8.40 9.89
C SER A 95 11.73 8.22 10.22
N PRO A 96 12.41 9.25 10.73
CA PRO A 96 13.80 9.14 11.17
C PRO A 96 14.01 8.01 12.18
N GLU A 97 13.09 7.84 13.13
CA GLU A 97 13.15 6.79 14.14
C GLU A 97 13.07 5.38 13.53
N MET A 98 12.27 5.20 12.48
CA MET A 98 12.20 3.93 11.77
C MET A 98 13.50 3.66 10.98
N ALA A 99 14.06 4.68 10.35
CA ALA A 99 15.33 4.57 9.63
C ALA A 99 16.48 4.17 10.57
N GLU A 100 16.60 4.82 11.72
CA GLU A 100 17.61 4.52 12.74
C GLU A 100 17.44 3.09 13.28
N GLU A 101 16.19 2.68 13.60
CA GLU A 101 15.90 1.33 14.08
C GLU A 101 16.33 0.26 13.06
N ILE A 102 16.02 0.49 11.76
CA ILE A 102 16.42 -0.43 10.68
C ILE A 102 17.95 -0.49 10.56
N LEU A 103 18.64 0.64 10.61
CA LEU A 103 20.11 0.66 10.54
C LEU A 103 20.75 -0.09 11.70
N LEU A 104 20.22 0.05 12.91
CA LEU A 104 20.68 -0.71 14.08
C LEU A 104 20.39 -2.21 13.94
N MET A 105 19.23 -2.56 13.39
CA MET A 105 18.88 -3.96 13.10
C MET A 105 19.82 -4.57 12.05
N LEU A 106 20.18 -3.83 11.00
CA LEU A 106 21.10 -4.28 9.95
C LEU A 106 22.53 -4.51 10.48
N ALA A 107 22.94 -3.77 11.51
CA ALA A 107 24.21 -3.97 12.19
C ALA A 107 24.22 -5.22 13.08
N ASN A 108 23.05 -5.65 13.57
CA ASN A 108 22.85 -6.79 14.46
C ASN A 108 21.92 -7.84 13.84
N ASP A 109 22.11 -8.14 12.56
CA ASP A 109 21.22 -8.96 11.74
C ASP A 109 20.91 -10.33 12.41
N ASN A 110 19.63 -10.59 12.64
CA ASN A 110 19.18 -11.88 13.19
C ASN A 110 18.62 -12.75 12.05
N PRO A 111 19.26 -13.90 11.75
CA PRO A 111 18.86 -14.76 10.62
C PRO A 111 17.50 -15.45 10.81
N GLU A 112 16.90 -15.43 12.02
CA GLU A 112 15.56 -16.00 12.24
C GLU A 112 14.45 -15.19 11.55
N TYR A 113 14.69 -13.89 11.29
CA TYR A 113 13.67 -13.02 10.70
C TYR A 113 13.81 -12.95 9.18
N GLY A 114 12.71 -13.28 8.48
CA GLY A 114 12.55 -13.08 7.04
C GLY A 114 12.07 -11.67 6.68
N GLY A 115 11.51 -10.93 7.65
CA GLY A 115 11.02 -9.58 7.44
C GLY A 115 10.45 -8.90 8.66
N TYR A 116 9.96 -7.68 8.47
CA TYR A 116 9.36 -6.86 9.53
C TYR A 116 8.11 -6.15 9.06
N LEU A 117 7.13 -6.09 9.97
CA LEU A 117 5.99 -5.20 9.86
C LEU A 117 6.38 -3.83 10.46
N ALA A 118 5.93 -2.77 9.82
CA ALA A 118 6.04 -1.43 10.38
C ALA A 118 4.66 -0.82 10.63
N PRO A 119 4.50 -0.05 11.73
CA PRO A 119 3.31 0.75 11.95
C PRO A 119 3.26 1.90 10.95
N ASN A 120 2.06 2.24 10.46
CA ASN A 120 1.85 3.39 9.60
C ASN A 120 0.79 4.34 10.16
N ARG A 121 0.98 5.63 9.90
CA ARG A 121 -0.03 6.67 10.13
C ARG A 121 -0.69 7.01 8.80
N VAL A 122 -1.97 6.75 8.68
CA VAL A 122 -2.73 7.07 7.45
C VAL A 122 -3.25 8.50 7.52
N PHE A 123 -2.86 9.32 6.55
CA PHE A 123 -3.31 10.71 6.45
C PHE A 123 -4.39 10.84 5.38
N PHE A 124 -5.48 11.48 5.76
CA PHE A 124 -6.59 11.79 4.90
C PHE A 124 -6.86 13.31 4.97
N PHE A 125 -6.77 14.02 3.85
CA PHE A 125 -6.89 15.49 3.79
C PHE A 125 -5.94 16.20 4.77
N GLY A 126 -4.70 15.70 4.89
CA GLY A 126 -3.70 16.26 5.79
C GLY A 126 -3.87 15.92 7.27
N LYS A 127 -4.92 15.18 7.66
CA LYS A 127 -5.13 14.73 9.04
C LYS A 127 -4.84 13.25 9.21
N TRP A 128 -4.08 12.91 10.25
CA TRP A 128 -3.89 11.52 10.68
C TRP A 128 -5.22 10.93 11.17
N ILE A 129 -5.67 9.86 10.50
CA ILE A 129 -6.86 9.09 10.86
C ILE A 129 -6.44 7.92 11.73
N GLN A 130 -7.02 7.83 12.94
CA GLN A 130 -6.62 6.84 13.95
C GLN A 130 -7.65 5.73 14.14
N PHE A 131 -8.89 5.95 13.72
CA PHE A 131 -10.03 5.08 13.96
C PHE A 131 -10.73 4.69 12.65
N GLY A 132 -11.83 3.98 12.75
CA GLY A 132 -12.62 3.60 11.59
C GLY A 132 -11.84 2.74 10.59
N VAL A 133 -11.60 3.29 9.40
CA VAL A 133 -10.91 2.59 8.31
C VAL A 133 -9.44 2.30 8.59
N ALA A 134 -8.77 3.13 9.40
CA ALA A 134 -7.37 2.96 9.78
C ALA A 134 -7.19 2.01 10.98
N TYR A 135 -8.28 1.59 11.62
CA TYR A 135 -8.22 0.76 12.82
C TYR A 135 -7.95 -0.71 12.49
N ASP A 136 -6.75 -1.16 12.81
CA ASP A 136 -6.41 -2.59 12.74
C ASP A 136 -6.57 -3.24 14.11
N HIS A 137 -7.63 -4.03 14.29
CA HIS A 137 -7.95 -4.70 15.55
C HIS A 137 -6.87 -5.71 15.98
N ARG A 138 -6.09 -6.25 15.05
CA ARG A 138 -5.01 -7.21 15.33
C ARG A 138 -3.90 -6.55 16.14
N PHE A 139 -3.64 -5.29 15.88
CA PHE A 139 -2.54 -4.51 16.48
C PHE A 139 -3.00 -3.39 17.41
N ALA A 140 -4.30 -3.19 17.57
CA ALA A 140 -4.86 -2.10 18.39
C ALA A 140 -4.41 -2.11 19.86
N LYS A 141 -4.03 -3.27 20.40
CA LYS A 141 -3.47 -3.41 21.75
C LYS A 141 -1.97 -3.05 21.80
N VAL A 142 -1.27 -3.22 20.68
CA VAL A 142 0.17 -2.94 20.56
C VAL A 142 0.38 -1.45 20.33
N ARG A 143 -0.32 -0.88 19.36
CA ARG A 143 -0.21 0.54 19.02
C ARG A 143 -1.54 1.07 18.45
N PRO A 144 -2.40 1.64 19.32
CA PRO A 144 -3.69 2.17 18.87
C PRO A 144 -3.54 3.27 17.83
N GLY A 145 -4.41 3.27 16.81
CA GLY A 145 -4.43 4.30 15.78
C GLY A 145 -3.40 4.12 14.66
N TYR A 146 -2.64 3.03 14.66
CA TYR A 146 -1.72 2.67 13.58
C TYR A 146 -2.23 1.46 12.81
N GLY A 147 -2.09 1.51 11.46
CA GLY A 147 -2.09 0.32 10.63
C GLY A 147 -0.74 -0.40 10.71
N PHE A 148 -0.67 -1.63 10.21
CA PHE A 148 0.58 -2.39 10.14
C PHE A 148 0.69 -3.09 8.81
N ARG A 149 1.85 -2.94 8.15
CA ARG A 149 2.13 -3.59 6.86
C ARG A 149 3.53 -4.20 6.88
N LYS A 150 3.69 -5.28 6.14
CA LYS A 150 5.01 -5.84 5.83
C LYS A 150 5.73 -4.88 4.89
N VAL A 151 6.85 -4.36 5.30
CA VAL A 151 7.59 -3.34 4.54
C VAL A 151 9.06 -3.68 4.34
N LEU A 152 9.65 -4.48 5.22
CA LEU A 152 11.07 -4.82 5.22
C LEU A 152 11.22 -6.33 5.06
N PHE A 153 12.02 -6.76 4.08
CA PHE A 153 12.18 -8.15 3.70
C PHE A 153 13.66 -8.49 3.55
N ARG A 154 14.07 -9.66 4.02
CA ARG A 154 15.34 -10.26 3.65
C ARG A 154 15.29 -10.67 2.17
N LYS A 155 16.39 -10.50 1.46
CA LYS A 155 16.44 -10.85 0.04
C LYS A 155 15.96 -12.29 -0.21
N GLY A 156 15.05 -12.43 -1.17
CA GLY A 156 14.50 -13.73 -1.59
C GLY A 156 13.39 -14.30 -0.70
N THR A 157 13.00 -13.63 0.42
CA THR A 157 11.98 -14.17 1.34
C THR A 157 10.56 -13.69 1.07
N ALA A 158 10.35 -12.77 0.14
CA ALA A 158 9.05 -12.17 -0.11
C ALA A 158 8.73 -12.06 -1.60
N ARG A 159 7.48 -12.34 -1.96
CA ARG A 159 6.94 -12.12 -3.31
C ARG A 159 5.43 -11.94 -3.26
N PHE A 160 4.85 -11.32 -4.30
CA PHE A 160 3.43 -11.41 -4.62
C PHE A 160 3.15 -12.61 -5.53
N GLU A 161 2.00 -13.24 -5.38
CA GLU A 161 1.54 -14.29 -6.32
C GLU A 161 0.92 -13.69 -7.59
N CYS A 162 0.58 -12.41 -7.57
CA CYS A 162 -0.03 -11.66 -8.66
C CYS A 162 -1.42 -12.19 -9.07
N LEU A 163 -2.20 -12.69 -8.11
CA LEU A 163 -3.53 -13.25 -8.34
C LEU A 163 -4.65 -12.20 -8.24
N LYS A 164 -4.45 -11.17 -7.42
CA LYS A 164 -5.44 -10.11 -7.18
C LYS A 164 -4.78 -8.78 -6.77
N GLN A 165 -5.53 -7.68 -6.86
CA GLN A 165 -5.02 -6.34 -6.57
C GLN A 165 -4.60 -6.16 -5.11
N HIS A 166 -5.42 -6.58 -4.16
CA HIS A 166 -5.19 -6.44 -2.73
C HIS A 166 -4.73 -7.75 -2.11
N GLU A 167 -3.59 -8.26 -2.58
CA GLU A 167 -2.96 -9.42 -1.94
C GLU A 167 -1.84 -8.98 -0.99
N ASP A 168 -1.58 -9.82 0.00
CA ASP A 168 -0.43 -9.64 0.88
C ASP A 168 0.77 -10.41 0.32
N PHE A 169 1.98 -10.04 0.73
CA PHE A 169 3.18 -10.79 0.38
C PHE A 169 3.11 -12.22 0.92
N VAL A 170 3.41 -13.18 0.07
CA VAL A 170 3.86 -14.50 0.49
C VAL A 170 5.28 -14.36 0.99
N THR A 171 5.53 -14.84 2.19
CA THR A 171 6.78 -14.55 2.89
C THR A 171 7.28 -15.78 3.64
N GLU A 172 8.59 -15.92 3.71
CA GLU A 172 9.26 -17.00 4.43
C GLU A 172 9.89 -16.47 5.73
N GLY A 173 9.99 -17.34 6.76
CA GLY A 173 10.59 -17.01 8.04
C GLY A 173 9.67 -16.28 9.02
N LYS A 174 10.21 -15.95 10.19
CA LYS A 174 9.52 -15.17 11.23
C LYS A 174 9.45 -13.70 10.83
N TYR A 175 8.45 -12.98 11.34
CA TYR A 175 8.31 -11.55 11.18
C TYR A 175 8.44 -10.84 12.51
N GLY A 176 9.31 -9.82 12.54
CA GLY A 176 9.41 -8.85 13.61
C GLY A 176 8.42 -7.69 13.43
N ILE A 177 8.32 -6.83 14.45
CA ILE A 177 7.54 -5.61 14.42
C ILE A 177 8.47 -4.45 14.78
N LEU A 178 8.60 -3.48 13.86
CA LEU A 178 9.34 -2.26 14.09
C LEU A 178 8.57 -1.33 15.05
N LYS A 179 9.30 -0.55 15.84
CA LYS A 179 8.74 0.49 16.71
C LYS A 179 8.60 1.82 15.97
N GLY A 180 9.54 2.13 15.10
CA GLY A 180 9.48 3.28 14.20
C GLY A 180 8.31 3.14 13.22
N HIS A 181 7.84 4.23 12.66
CA HIS A 181 6.68 4.28 11.79
C HIS A 181 6.99 4.98 10.47
N TYR A 182 6.07 4.85 9.52
CA TYR A 182 6.05 5.68 8.33
C TYR A 182 4.70 6.38 8.18
N ASP A 183 4.68 7.49 7.46
CA ASP A 183 3.49 8.26 7.15
C ASP A 183 2.99 7.89 5.75
N HIS A 184 1.70 7.64 5.62
CA HIS A 184 1.06 7.31 4.36
C HIS A 184 0.05 8.42 4.00
N PHE A 185 0.42 9.28 3.04
CA PHE A 185 -0.39 10.38 2.55
C PHE A 185 -1.34 9.93 1.44
N SER A 186 -2.20 8.96 1.75
CA SER A 186 -2.96 8.19 0.77
C SER A 186 -3.94 9.02 -0.07
N HIS A 187 -4.62 9.99 0.54
CA HIS A 187 -5.72 10.71 -0.10
C HIS A 187 -5.71 12.19 0.25
N PRO A 188 -5.05 13.04 -0.57
CA PRO A 188 -4.99 14.48 -0.33
C PRO A 188 -6.33 15.20 -0.55
N THR A 189 -7.20 14.68 -1.41
CA THR A 189 -8.52 15.24 -1.73
C THR A 189 -9.58 14.16 -1.92
N VAL A 190 -10.87 14.54 -1.81
CA VAL A 190 -12.01 13.65 -2.15
C VAL A 190 -11.96 13.25 -3.61
N SER A 191 -11.63 14.17 -4.51
CA SER A 191 -11.53 13.88 -5.95
C SER A 191 -10.52 12.77 -6.22
N ARG A 192 -9.31 12.87 -5.62
CA ARG A 192 -8.28 11.83 -5.77
C ARG A 192 -8.71 10.49 -5.17
N TRP A 193 -9.47 10.53 -4.07
CA TRP A 193 -10.05 9.31 -3.50
C TRP A 193 -11.03 8.64 -4.47
N ILE A 194 -11.93 9.43 -5.08
CA ILE A 194 -12.93 8.93 -6.06
C ILE A 194 -12.23 8.37 -7.30
N GLU A 195 -11.20 9.03 -7.82
CA GLU A 195 -10.40 8.53 -8.95
C GLU A 195 -9.77 7.17 -8.63
N LYS A 196 -9.07 7.05 -7.48
CA LYS A 196 -8.48 5.79 -7.03
C LYS A 196 -9.55 4.72 -6.81
N MET A 197 -10.66 5.05 -6.16
CA MET A 197 -11.79 4.14 -5.96
C MET A 197 -12.33 3.62 -7.30
N ASN A 198 -12.55 4.51 -8.25
CA ASN A 198 -13.05 4.12 -9.56
C ASN A 198 -12.09 3.14 -10.24
N TRP A 199 -10.80 3.43 -10.23
CA TRP A 199 -9.76 2.58 -10.81
C TRP A 199 -9.67 1.21 -10.11
N TYR A 200 -9.66 1.16 -8.77
CA TYR A 200 -9.60 -0.09 -8.02
C TYR A 200 -10.85 -0.96 -8.26
N THR A 201 -12.03 -0.36 -8.23
CA THR A 201 -13.28 -1.10 -8.47
C THR A 201 -13.40 -1.60 -9.92
N ASP A 202 -12.76 -0.94 -10.91
CA ASP A 202 -12.66 -1.45 -12.27
C ASP A 202 -11.81 -2.72 -12.34
N ILE A 203 -10.66 -2.74 -11.64
CA ILE A 203 -9.79 -3.91 -11.58
C ILE A 203 -10.49 -5.08 -10.89
N ASP A 204 -11.03 -4.87 -9.68
CA ASP A 204 -11.68 -5.91 -8.88
C ASP A 204 -12.87 -6.52 -9.63
N THR A 205 -13.65 -5.67 -10.30
CA THR A 205 -14.77 -6.11 -11.12
C THR A 205 -14.30 -6.81 -12.41
N GLY A 206 -13.17 -6.33 -12.98
CA GLY A 206 -12.52 -6.95 -14.14
C GLY A 206 -12.15 -8.40 -13.88
N LEU A 207 -11.60 -8.69 -12.71
CA LEU A 207 -11.21 -10.04 -12.26
C LEU A 207 -12.41 -10.95 -11.89
N THR A 208 -13.59 -10.39 -11.69
CA THR A 208 -14.79 -11.15 -11.30
C THR A 208 -15.42 -11.83 -12.52
N ASP A 209 -15.45 -13.16 -12.55
CA ASP A 209 -16.19 -13.90 -13.58
C ASP A 209 -17.69 -13.92 -13.23
N VAL A 210 -18.44 -12.99 -13.83
CA VAL A 210 -19.88 -12.83 -13.60
C VAL A 210 -20.74 -13.90 -14.32
N LEU A 211 -20.13 -14.73 -15.19
CA LEU A 211 -20.78 -15.83 -15.91
C LEU A 211 -20.44 -17.20 -15.32
N ALA A 212 -19.60 -17.25 -14.30
CA ALA A 212 -19.24 -18.52 -13.66
C ALA A 212 -20.49 -19.23 -13.11
N PRO A 213 -20.59 -20.57 -13.23
CA PRO A 213 -21.77 -21.34 -12.79
C PRO A 213 -22.15 -21.11 -11.32
N ASN A 214 -21.17 -20.80 -10.47
CA ASN A 214 -21.36 -20.56 -9.04
C ASN A 214 -21.48 -19.06 -8.68
N PHE A 215 -21.45 -18.18 -9.66
CA PHE A 215 -21.54 -16.75 -9.41
C PHE A 215 -22.92 -16.37 -8.86
N LYS A 216 -22.93 -15.61 -7.78
CA LYS A 216 -24.17 -15.09 -7.17
C LYS A 216 -24.18 -13.58 -7.29
N LEU A 217 -25.07 -13.09 -8.14
CA LEU A 217 -25.28 -11.65 -8.29
C LEU A 217 -25.67 -11.02 -6.94
N PRO A 218 -25.01 -9.93 -6.50
CA PRO A 218 -25.36 -9.24 -5.26
C PRO A 218 -26.84 -8.80 -5.27
N HIS A 219 -27.61 -9.23 -4.27
CA HIS A 219 -29.03 -8.86 -4.17
C HIS A 219 -29.16 -7.43 -3.62
N PRO A 220 -29.98 -6.53 -4.22
CA PRO A 220 -30.09 -5.13 -3.80
C PRO A 220 -30.39 -4.93 -2.31
N ALA A 221 -31.40 -5.64 -1.76
CA ALA A 221 -31.72 -5.52 -0.34
C ALA A 221 -30.60 -6.00 0.59
N LYS A 222 -29.89 -7.10 0.22
CA LYS A 222 -28.72 -7.56 0.97
C LYS A 222 -27.55 -6.57 0.87
N THR A 223 -27.42 -5.90 -0.26
CA THR A 223 -26.43 -4.83 -0.44
C THR A 223 -26.71 -3.68 0.51
N LEU A 224 -27.95 -3.18 0.56
CA LEU A 224 -28.32 -2.09 1.46
C LEU A 224 -28.04 -2.44 2.93
N ILE A 225 -28.44 -3.64 3.35
CA ILE A 225 -28.16 -4.13 4.72
C ILE A 225 -26.63 -4.19 4.98
N ALA A 226 -25.87 -4.65 4.00
CA ALA A 226 -24.40 -4.71 4.13
C ALA A 226 -23.77 -3.31 4.27
N LEU A 227 -24.23 -2.32 3.50
CA LEU A 227 -23.74 -0.94 3.60
C LEU A 227 -24.00 -0.34 4.99
N ILE A 228 -25.21 -0.55 5.53
CA ILE A 228 -25.56 -0.08 6.89
C ILE A 228 -24.63 -0.75 7.92
N LYS A 229 -24.42 -2.07 7.81
CA LYS A 229 -23.54 -2.81 8.71
C LYS A 229 -22.08 -2.36 8.60
N ILE A 230 -21.58 -2.12 7.39
CA ILE A 230 -20.19 -1.65 7.16
C ILE A 230 -20.02 -0.26 7.77
N PHE A 231 -20.93 0.67 7.50
CA PHE A 231 -20.85 2.02 8.08
C PHE A 231 -20.91 1.95 9.62
N PHE A 232 -21.82 1.16 10.18
CA PHE A 232 -21.93 0.99 11.63
C PHE A 232 -20.64 0.38 12.23
N ASP A 233 -20.08 -0.64 11.60
CA ASP A 233 -18.81 -1.24 12.04
C ASP A 233 -17.68 -0.19 12.04
N LEU A 234 -17.47 0.50 10.92
CA LEU A 234 -16.41 1.49 10.79
C LEU A 234 -16.61 2.69 11.72
N TYR A 235 -17.81 3.26 11.74
CA TYR A 235 -18.05 4.52 12.45
C TYR A 235 -18.27 4.34 13.94
N ILE A 236 -19.00 3.30 14.35
CA ILE A 236 -19.34 3.03 15.75
C ILE A 236 -18.38 2.03 16.39
N MET A 237 -18.30 0.79 15.85
CA MET A 237 -17.54 -0.29 16.49
C MET A 237 -16.04 -0.01 16.47
N ARG A 238 -15.50 0.46 15.35
CA ARG A 238 -14.10 0.89 15.21
C ARG A 238 -13.89 2.36 15.57
N LYS A 239 -14.89 2.99 16.20
CA LYS A 239 -14.80 4.34 16.79
C LYS A 239 -14.45 5.45 15.80
N GLY A 240 -14.78 5.31 14.50
CA GLY A 240 -14.51 6.34 13.48
C GLY A 240 -15.03 7.72 13.86
N TYR A 241 -16.10 7.81 14.67
CA TYR A 241 -16.62 9.07 15.21
C TYR A 241 -15.60 9.87 16.04
N LYS A 242 -14.54 9.23 16.58
CA LYS A 242 -13.49 9.93 17.34
C LYS A 242 -12.58 10.79 16.47
N ASP A 243 -12.48 10.52 15.18
CA ASP A 243 -11.78 11.37 14.22
C ASP A 243 -12.64 12.56 13.74
N GLY A 244 -13.83 12.76 14.35
CA GLY A 244 -14.74 13.86 14.04
C GLY A 244 -15.28 13.80 12.61
N VAL A 245 -15.34 14.95 11.93
CA VAL A 245 -15.83 15.04 10.54
C VAL A 245 -14.99 14.21 9.58
N TYR A 246 -13.70 14.09 9.79
CA TYR A 246 -12.80 13.26 8.95
C TYR A 246 -13.15 11.78 9.05
N GLY A 247 -13.42 11.31 10.27
CA GLY A 247 -13.87 9.93 10.49
C GLY A 247 -15.23 9.64 9.84
N PHE A 248 -16.17 10.60 9.90
CA PHE A 248 -17.45 10.48 9.19
C PHE A 248 -17.23 10.37 7.67
N ILE A 249 -16.42 11.27 7.09
CA ILE A 249 -16.15 11.27 5.66
C ILE A 249 -15.46 9.96 5.22
N THR A 250 -14.40 9.54 5.92
CA THR A 250 -13.66 8.34 5.56
C THR A 250 -14.50 7.07 5.67
N CYS A 251 -15.30 6.92 6.73
CA CYS A 251 -16.20 5.79 6.90
C CYS A 251 -17.32 5.77 5.83
N SER A 252 -17.87 6.95 5.48
CA SER A 252 -18.89 7.08 4.42
C SER A 252 -18.33 6.72 3.05
N LEU A 253 -17.16 7.25 2.70
CA LEU A 253 -16.49 6.97 1.43
C LEU A 253 -16.13 5.49 1.29
N ASN A 254 -15.61 4.84 2.34
CA ASN A 254 -15.32 3.41 2.29
C ASN A 254 -16.58 2.55 2.19
N THR A 255 -17.68 2.98 2.78
CA THR A 255 -18.99 2.33 2.58
C THR A 255 -19.47 2.49 1.14
N PHE A 256 -19.28 3.68 0.57
CA PHE A 256 -19.62 3.99 -0.82
C PHE A 256 -18.77 3.18 -1.83
N TYR A 257 -17.50 2.90 -1.52
CA TYR A 257 -16.64 2.01 -2.31
C TYR A 257 -17.33 0.66 -2.58
N VAL A 258 -17.85 0.02 -1.54
CA VAL A 258 -18.54 -1.28 -1.65
C VAL A 258 -19.82 -1.17 -2.50
N LEU A 259 -20.54 -0.05 -2.42
CA LEU A 259 -21.71 0.18 -3.28
C LEU A 259 -21.30 0.26 -4.76
N VAL A 260 -20.28 1.06 -5.08
CA VAL A 260 -19.79 1.24 -6.45
C VAL A 260 -19.30 -0.07 -7.04
N GLU A 261 -18.49 -0.84 -6.28
CA GLU A 261 -18.03 -2.18 -6.69
C GLU A 261 -19.22 -3.09 -7.07
N ARG A 262 -20.24 -3.17 -6.24
CA ARG A 262 -21.44 -3.97 -6.51
C ARG A 262 -22.24 -3.46 -7.71
N CYS A 263 -22.35 -2.14 -7.88
CA CYS A 263 -23.00 -1.56 -9.06
C CYS A 263 -22.27 -1.95 -10.35
N LYS A 264 -20.94 -1.90 -10.36
CA LYS A 264 -20.13 -2.33 -11.51
C LYS A 264 -20.25 -3.84 -11.78
N ILE A 265 -20.38 -4.67 -10.75
CA ILE A 265 -20.67 -6.10 -10.90
C ILE A 265 -22.04 -6.31 -11.54
N TRP A 266 -23.08 -5.57 -11.13
CA TRP A 266 -24.40 -5.63 -11.76
C TRP A 266 -24.34 -5.18 -13.23
N GLU A 267 -23.66 -4.09 -13.51
CA GLU A 267 -23.48 -3.58 -14.87
C GLU A 267 -22.77 -4.61 -15.75
N LYS A 268 -21.66 -5.19 -15.28
CA LYS A 268 -20.92 -6.22 -16.00
C LYS A 268 -21.79 -7.45 -16.30
N HIS A 269 -22.53 -7.94 -15.31
CA HIS A 269 -23.45 -9.07 -15.48
C HIS A 269 -24.58 -8.73 -16.47
N TYR A 270 -25.18 -7.54 -16.37
CA TYR A 270 -26.23 -7.08 -17.27
C TYR A 270 -25.74 -7.03 -18.71
N ARG A 271 -24.56 -6.48 -18.95
CA ARG A 271 -23.94 -6.37 -20.28
C ARG A 271 -23.63 -7.76 -20.86
N ALA A 272 -23.09 -8.65 -20.05
CA ALA A 272 -22.79 -10.03 -20.47
C ALA A 272 -24.05 -10.84 -20.84
N ALA A 273 -25.16 -10.62 -20.11
CA ALA A 273 -26.43 -11.30 -20.38
C ALA A 273 -27.23 -10.72 -21.56
N ARG A 274 -26.89 -9.52 -22.05
CA ARG A 274 -27.65 -8.79 -23.09
C ARG A 274 -26.69 -8.03 -24.05
N PRO A 275 -25.83 -8.73 -24.79
CA PRO A 275 -24.82 -8.09 -25.63
C PRO A 275 -25.40 -7.20 -26.73
N ASP A 276 -26.62 -7.51 -27.21
CA ASP A 276 -27.29 -6.80 -28.31
C ASP A 276 -27.98 -5.49 -27.87
N GLN A 277 -28.09 -5.25 -26.56
CA GLN A 277 -28.77 -4.05 -26.00
C GLN A 277 -27.80 -2.98 -25.53
N ILE A 278 -26.51 -3.12 -25.80
CA ILE A 278 -25.50 -2.15 -25.41
C ILE A 278 -25.56 -0.93 -26.33
N VAL A 279 -26.12 0.16 -25.84
CA VAL A 279 -26.02 1.47 -26.52
C VAL A 279 -24.55 1.92 -26.49
N LYS A 280 -23.91 1.98 -27.66
CA LYS A 280 -22.60 2.62 -27.81
C LYS A 280 -22.79 4.13 -27.77
N TYR A 281 -22.36 4.77 -26.69
CA TYR A 281 -22.26 6.22 -26.61
C TYR A 281 -20.92 6.69 -27.20
#